data_ec331690f4310b4b55aef58b0c6d4cf8
#
_entry.id   ec331690f4310b4b55aef58b0c6d4cf8
#
_cell.length_a   1.000
_cell.length_b   1.000
_cell.length_c   1.000
_cell.angle_alpha   90.00
_cell.angle_beta   90.00
_cell.angle_gamma   90.00
#
_symmetry.space_group_name_H-M   'P 1'
#
loop_
_entity.id
_entity.type
_entity.pdbx_description
1 polymer ?
#
loop_
_entity_poly.entity_id
_entity_poly.type
_entity_poly.pdbx_seq_one_letter_code
_entity_poly.pdbx_strand_id
1 'polypeptide(L)'
;MYQKIVLAYDGSIESQQALLNCKDLSQWEHAKVHLLSVMPHDITAMGHESAFVIEKDYKFEESRRMIILNEGVKQLKATGLEATGELLKGDAVDQIVECAQSIGADLIMLGHRHQGNWLARWWGGSVPKSLIEHSPCSVLVVIIK
;
A
#
# COMPACT_ATOMS: atom_id res chain seq x y z
N MET A 1 -0.99 6.62 -20.51
CA MET A 1 0.42 6.66 -20.13
C MET A 1 0.78 5.56 -19.14
N TYR A 2 0.26 5.59 -17.91
CA TYR A 2 0.51 4.50 -16.97
C TYR A 2 -0.50 3.38 -17.18
N GLN A 3 0.00 2.14 -17.34
CA GLN A 3 -0.84 0.97 -17.63
C GLN A 3 -0.91 -0.02 -16.46
N LYS A 4 0.13 -0.10 -15.65
CA LYS A 4 0.18 -0.98 -14.48
C LYS A 4 0.62 -0.20 -13.26
N ILE A 5 -0.29 0.00 -12.33
CA ILE A 5 -0.07 0.84 -11.16
C ILE A 5 -0.07 -0.03 -9.90
N VAL A 6 0.97 0.08 -9.09
CA VAL A 6 0.97 -0.44 -7.72
C VAL A 6 0.58 0.69 -6.79
N LEU A 7 -0.49 0.50 -6.03
CA LEU A 7 -0.97 1.47 -5.05
C LEU A 7 -0.77 0.89 -3.64
N ALA A 8 0.09 1.52 -2.85
CA ALA A 8 0.27 1.16 -1.46
C ALA A 8 -0.96 1.61 -0.65
N TYR A 9 -1.65 0.65 -0.01
CA TYR A 9 -2.96 0.88 0.58
C TYR A 9 -3.09 0.24 1.96
N ASP A 10 -3.43 1.04 2.95
CA ASP A 10 -3.63 0.59 4.33
C ASP A 10 -5.00 0.99 4.90
N GLY A 11 -5.85 1.65 4.11
CA GLY A 11 -7.13 2.16 4.54
C GLY A 11 -7.06 3.48 5.30
N SER A 12 -5.88 4.05 5.49
CA SER A 12 -5.73 5.39 6.07
C SER A 12 -6.34 6.46 5.16
N ILE A 13 -6.57 7.65 5.72
CA ILE A 13 -7.06 8.80 4.95
C ILE A 13 -6.10 9.09 3.79
N GLU A 14 -4.81 9.02 4.04
CA GLU A 14 -3.77 9.25 3.04
C GLU A 14 -3.85 8.26 1.88
N SER A 15 -3.99 6.97 2.18
CA SER A 15 -4.10 5.95 1.14
C SER A 15 -5.43 6.04 0.38
N GLN A 16 -6.52 6.42 1.06
CA GLN A 16 -7.80 6.66 0.39
C GLN A 16 -7.73 7.84 -0.57
N GLN A 17 -7.03 8.92 -0.19
CA GLN A 17 -6.83 10.05 -1.10
C GLN A 17 -5.97 9.65 -2.29
N ALA A 18 -4.94 8.85 -2.09
CA ALA A 18 -4.16 8.29 -3.19
C ALA A 18 -5.03 7.43 -4.12
N LEU A 19 -5.94 6.63 -3.55
CA LEU A 19 -6.89 5.82 -4.30
C LEU A 19 -7.79 6.70 -5.20
N LEU A 20 -8.30 7.81 -4.68
CA LEU A 20 -9.13 8.73 -5.44
C LEU A 20 -8.36 9.35 -6.61
N ASN A 21 -7.12 9.77 -6.36
CA ASN A 21 -6.27 10.29 -7.42
C ASN A 21 -5.94 9.22 -8.48
N CYS A 22 -5.78 7.96 -8.05
CA CYS A 22 -5.56 6.86 -8.98
C CYS A 22 -6.74 6.68 -9.94
N LYS A 23 -7.97 6.86 -9.47
CA LYS A 23 -9.17 6.83 -10.32
C LYS A 23 -9.07 7.86 -11.45
N ASP A 24 -8.64 9.06 -11.13
CA ASP A 24 -8.53 10.13 -12.10
C ASP A 24 -7.44 9.84 -13.14
N LEU A 25 -6.29 9.36 -12.70
CA LEU A 25 -5.18 9.01 -13.59
C LEU A 25 -5.53 7.85 -14.53
N SER A 26 -6.21 6.86 -14.03
CA SER A 26 -6.52 5.64 -14.78
C SER A 26 -7.61 5.83 -15.84
N GLN A 27 -8.37 6.92 -15.80
CA GLN A 27 -9.34 7.25 -16.86
C GLN A 27 -8.67 7.42 -18.22
N TRP A 28 -7.37 7.64 -18.24
CA TRP A 28 -6.68 7.98 -19.46
C TRP A 28 -6.32 6.77 -20.35
N GLU A 29 -6.07 5.57 -19.77
CA GLU A 29 -5.64 4.44 -20.62
C GLU A 29 -5.84 3.04 -20.01
N HIS A 30 -7.03 2.62 -19.68
CA HIS A 30 -7.29 1.23 -19.27
C HIS A 30 -6.28 0.65 -18.27
N ALA A 31 -5.87 1.45 -17.31
CA ALA A 31 -4.85 1.04 -16.34
C ALA A 31 -5.35 -0.09 -15.46
N LYS A 32 -4.43 -1.01 -15.13
CA LYS A 32 -4.64 -2.04 -14.11
C LYS A 32 -4.03 -1.55 -12.81
N VAL A 33 -4.83 -1.56 -11.75
CA VAL A 33 -4.39 -1.11 -10.44
C VAL A 33 -4.24 -2.31 -9.51
N HIS A 34 -3.05 -2.46 -8.96
CA HIS A 34 -2.78 -3.50 -7.96
C HIS A 34 -2.61 -2.85 -6.60
N LEU A 35 -3.60 -3.07 -5.71
CA LEU A 35 -3.53 -2.58 -4.35
C LEU A 35 -2.64 -3.50 -3.53
N LEU A 36 -1.66 -2.92 -2.88
CA LEU A 36 -0.69 -3.66 -2.07
C LEU A 36 -0.74 -3.18 -0.63
N SER A 37 -1.02 -4.09 0.28
CA SER A 37 -0.87 -3.87 1.72
C SER A 37 0.33 -4.67 2.20
N VAL A 38 1.19 -4.05 2.99
CA VAL A 38 2.36 -4.72 3.56
C VAL A 38 2.24 -4.78 5.07
N MET A 39 2.35 -5.96 5.61
CA MET A 39 2.29 -6.22 7.05
C MET A 39 3.68 -6.61 7.55
N PRO A 40 4.20 -5.98 8.62
CA PRO A 40 5.51 -6.37 9.15
C PRO A 40 5.48 -7.80 9.69
N HIS A 41 6.60 -8.50 9.56
CA HIS A 41 6.74 -9.85 10.12
C HIS A 41 6.71 -9.85 11.65
N ASP A 42 7.21 -8.79 12.27
CA ASP A 42 7.44 -8.74 13.69
C ASP A 42 6.37 -7.93 14.41
N ILE A 43 5.50 -8.64 15.12
CA ILE A 43 4.47 -8.04 15.94
C ILE A 43 5.00 -7.71 17.34
N THR A 44 6.18 -8.19 17.72
CA THR A 44 6.77 -7.83 19.01
C THR A 44 6.98 -6.32 19.13
N ALA A 45 7.14 -5.63 18.00
CA ALA A 45 7.13 -4.18 17.95
C ALA A 45 5.81 -3.55 18.42
N MET A 46 4.73 -4.32 18.53
CA MET A 46 3.44 -3.88 19.04
C MET A 46 3.27 -4.06 20.56
N GLY A 47 4.30 -4.54 21.26
CA GLY A 47 4.34 -4.59 22.73
C GLY A 47 3.68 -5.78 23.39
N HIS A 48 3.54 -6.91 22.71
CA HIS A 48 2.97 -8.13 23.30
C HIS A 48 4.05 -9.06 23.86
N GLU A 49 3.81 -9.58 25.06
CA GLU A 49 4.80 -10.34 25.84
C GLU A 49 4.71 -11.87 25.68
N SER A 50 3.62 -12.44 25.20
CA SER A 50 3.46 -13.90 25.08
C SER A 50 3.32 -14.35 23.63
N ALA A 51 3.97 -15.47 23.28
CA ALA A 51 3.93 -16.05 21.93
C ALA A 51 2.51 -16.39 21.47
N PHE A 52 1.64 -16.84 22.36
CA PHE A 52 0.25 -17.18 22.08
C PHE A 52 -0.57 -15.93 21.73
N VAL A 53 -0.42 -14.86 22.50
CA VAL A 53 -1.08 -13.58 22.27
C VAL A 53 -0.59 -12.97 20.97
N ILE A 54 0.72 -13.05 20.70
CA ILE A 54 1.35 -12.56 19.46
C ILE A 54 0.72 -13.25 18.24
N GLU A 55 0.59 -14.58 18.24
CA GLU A 55 0.03 -15.32 17.14
C GLU A 55 -1.45 -14.95 16.88
N LYS A 56 -2.24 -14.84 17.95
CA LYS A 56 -3.65 -14.47 17.85
C LYS A 56 -3.82 -13.05 17.32
N ASP A 57 -3.03 -12.11 17.80
CA ASP A 57 -3.04 -10.72 17.35
C ASP A 57 -2.56 -10.60 15.91
N TYR A 58 -1.60 -11.41 15.51
CA TYR A 58 -1.11 -11.46 14.14
C TYR A 58 -2.22 -11.87 13.17
N LYS A 59 -2.94 -12.96 13.47
CA LYS A 59 -4.07 -13.43 12.66
C LYS A 59 -5.20 -12.41 12.60
N PHE A 60 -5.49 -11.75 13.71
CA PHE A 60 -6.49 -10.69 13.77
C PHE A 60 -6.10 -9.52 12.88
N GLU A 61 -4.86 -9.06 12.96
CA GLU A 61 -4.35 -7.95 12.16
C GLU A 61 -4.33 -8.31 10.68
N GLU A 62 -3.92 -9.52 10.33
CA GLU A 62 -3.96 -10.02 8.96
C GLU A 62 -5.37 -9.99 8.39
N SER A 63 -6.35 -10.51 9.14
CA SER A 63 -7.75 -10.50 8.74
C SER A 63 -8.30 -9.09 8.57
N ARG A 64 -7.96 -8.19 9.48
CA ARG A 64 -8.37 -6.78 9.42
C ARG A 64 -7.83 -6.11 8.16
N ARG A 65 -6.55 -6.33 7.86
CA ARG A 65 -5.91 -5.76 6.66
C ARG A 65 -6.49 -6.32 5.37
N MET A 66 -6.84 -7.61 5.35
CA MET A 66 -7.50 -8.22 4.19
C MET A 66 -8.88 -7.62 3.94
N ILE A 67 -9.67 -7.36 4.97
CA ILE A 67 -10.98 -6.72 4.84
C ILE A 67 -10.82 -5.31 4.25
N ILE A 68 -9.90 -4.52 4.77
CA ILE A 68 -9.62 -3.16 4.30
C ILE A 68 -9.16 -3.19 2.84
N LEU A 69 -8.25 -4.09 2.51
CA LEU A 69 -7.72 -4.26 1.16
C LEU A 69 -8.82 -4.61 0.16
N ASN A 70 -9.65 -5.60 0.50
CA ASN A 70 -10.75 -6.04 -0.35
C ASN A 70 -11.78 -4.93 -0.59
N GLU A 71 -12.04 -4.10 0.42
CA GLU A 71 -12.92 -2.94 0.28
C GLU A 71 -12.32 -1.91 -0.68
N GLY A 72 -11.02 -1.65 -0.62
CA GLY A 72 -10.34 -0.77 -1.57
C GLY A 72 -10.43 -1.29 -3.00
N VAL A 73 -10.19 -2.57 -3.21
CA VAL A 73 -10.34 -3.22 -4.53
C VAL A 73 -11.76 -3.07 -5.05
N LYS A 74 -12.76 -3.31 -4.19
CA LYS A 74 -14.17 -3.17 -4.55
C LYS A 74 -14.52 -1.75 -4.98
N GLN A 75 -14.01 -0.75 -4.27
CA GLN A 75 -14.20 0.66 -4.63
C GLN A 75 -13.66 0.99 -6.02
N LEU A 76 -12.46 0.50 -6.35
CA LEU A 76 -11.88 0.69 -7.67
C LEU A 76 -12.68 -0.01 -8.77
N LYS A 77 -13.07 -1.24 -8.55
CA LYS A 77 -13.89 -2.01 -9.50
C LYS A 77 -15.24 -1.32 -9.77
N ALA A 78 -15.83 -0.72 -8.74
CA ALA A 78 -17.10 0.00 -8.88
C ALA A 78 -17.00 1.20 -9.83
N THR A 79 -15.81 1.73 -10.05
CA THR A 79 -15.57 2.83 -11.01
C THR A 79 -15.23 2.34 -12.42
N GLY A 80 -15.29 1.02 -12.68
CA GLY A 80 -14.98 0.43 -13.97
C GLY A 80 -13.52 0.09 -14.18
N LEU A 81 -12.67 0.27 -13.15
CA LEU A 81 -11.26 -0.05 -13.25
C LEU A 81 -10.99 -1.53 -13.01
N GLU A 82 -9.96 -2.03 -13.67
CA GLU A 82 -9.41 -3.34 -13.39
C GLU A 82 -8.52 -3.25 -12.15
N ALA A 83 -8.93 -3.93 -11.07
CA ALA A 83 -8.23 -3.85 -9.80
C ALA A 83 -8.04 -5.23 -9.19
N THR A 84 -6.87 -5.43 -8.59
CA THR A 84 -6.53 -6.62 -7.81
C THR A 84 -5.94 -6.17 -6.48
N GLY A 85 -5.83 -7.07 -5.52
CA GLY A 85 -5.25 -6.77 -4.22
C GLY A 85 -4.39 -7.89 -3.70
N GLU A 86 -3.37 -7.54 -2.94
CA GLU A 86 -2.44 -8.50 -2.35
C GLU A 86 -1.94 -8.00 -1.00
N LEU A 87 -1.91 -8.89 -0.01
CA LEU A 87 -1.31 -8.63 1.29
C LEU A 87 0.04 -9.34 1.35
N LEU A 88 1.11 -8.58 1.47
CA LEU A 88 2.46 -9.10 1.61
C LEU A 88 2.98 -8.87 3.04
N LYS A 89 3.97 -9.66 3.43
CA LYS A 89 4.59 -9.60 4.74
C LYS A 89 6.07 -9.31 4.59
N GLY A 90 6.58 -8.37 5.38
CA GLY A 90 7.99 -8.00 5.39
C GLY A 90 8.21 -6.50 5.49
N ASP A 91 9.35 -6.05 5.01
CA ASP A 91 9.68 -4.63 4.93
C ASP A 91 8.86 -3.97 3.80
N ALA A 92 8.25 -2.83 4.10
CA ALA A 92 7.35 -2.17 3.16
C ALA A 92 8.04 -1.81 1.84
N VAL A 93 9.20 -1.17 1.92
CA VAL A 93 9.93 -0.74 0.71
C VAL A 93 10.32 -1.95 -0.14
N ASP A 94 10.90 -2.97 0.47
CA ASP A 94 11.33 -4.17 -0.23
C ASP A 94 10.16 -4.86 -0.93
N GLN A 95 9.05 -5.03 -0.23
CA GLN A 95 7.88 -5.70 -0.78
C GLN A 95 7.22 -4.92 -1.91
N ILE A 96 7.16 -3.59 -1.79
CA ILE A 96 6.62 -2.73 -2.85
C ILE A 96 7.50 -2.81 -4.10
N VAL A 97 8.82 -2.70 -3.94
CA VAL A 97 9.77 -2.77 -5.07
C VAL A 97 9.71 -4.14 -5.75
N GLU A 98 9.74 -5.21 -4.97
CA GLU A 98 9.64 -6.57 -5.51
C GLU A 98 8.32 -6.80 -6.25
N CYS A 99 7.21 -6.35 -5.69
CA CYS A 99 5.90 -6.44 -6.33
C CYS A 99 5.88 -5.67 -7.66
N ALA A 100 6.35 -4.43 -7.64
CA ALA A 100 6.40 -3.60 -8.84
C ALA A 100 7.24 -4.24 -9.94
N GLN A 101 8.38 -4.83 -9.58
CA GLN A 101 9.22 -5.55 -10.53
C GLN A 101 8.52 -6.78 -11.09
N SER A 102 7.88 -7.59 -10.23
CA SER A 102 7.29 -8.87 -10.63
C SER A 102 6.11 -8.69 -11.58
N ILE A 103 5.30 -7.64 -11.41
CA ILE A 103 4.15 -7.39 -12.29
C ILE A 103 4.50 -6.47 -13.47
N GLY A 104 5.70 -5.94 -13.51
CA GLY A 104 6.10 -4.96 -14.52
C GLY A 104 5.36 -3.64 -14.39
N ALA A 105 5.21 -3.14 -13.16
CA ALA A 105 4.53 -1.87 -12.90
C ALA A 105 5.30 -0.70 -13.51
N ASP A 106 4.58 0.30 -13.99
CA ASP A 106 5.14 1.53 -14.52
C ASP A 106 4.90 2.73 -13.61
N LEU A 107 4.10 2.55 -12.56
CA LEU A 107 3.87 3.58 -11.54
C LEU A 107 3.64 2.95 -10.17
N ILE A 108 4.30 3.50 -9.16
CA ILE A 108 4.00 3.24 -7.75
C ILE A 108 3.35 4.50 -7.18
N MET A 109 2.20 4.36 -6.53
CA MET A 109 1.50 5.46 -5.86
C MET A 109 1.42 5.22 -4.37
N LEU A 110 1.59 6.27 -3.60
CA LEU A 110 1.35 6.26 -2.15
C LEU A 110 0.87 7.62 -1.68
N GLY A 111 0.14 7.64 -0.57
CA GLY A 111 -0.27 8.86 0.12
C GLY A 111 0.71 9.24 1.22
N HIS A 112 0.92 10.51 1.44
CA HIS A 112 1.80 11.02 2.47
C HIS A 112 1.22 12.28 3.11
N ARG A 113 1.32 12.39 4.43
CA ARG A 113 0.94 13.58 5.17
C ARG A 113 2.19 14.26 5.71
N HIS A 114 2.31 15.57 5.50
CA HIS A 114 3.46 16.33 5.98
C HIS A 114 3.60 16.36 7.50
N GLN A 115 2.49 16.34 8.21
CA GLN A 115 2.47 16.40 9.67
C GLN A 115 1.78 15.16 10.21
N GLY A 116 2.54 14.24 10.76
CA GLY A 116 1.98 13.06 11.39
C GLY A 116 2.95 11.90 11.42
N ASN A 117 2.80 11.09 12.43
CA ASN A 117 3.67 9.93 12.69
C ASN A 117 3.18 8.65 12.02
N TRP A 118 2.21 8.73 11.12
CA TRP A 118 1.65 7.51 10.52
C TRP A 118 2.70 6.75 9.69
N LEU A 119 3.54 7.49 8.96
CA LEU A 119 4.67 6.87 8.24
C LEU A 119 5.64 6.19 9.20
N ALA A 120 5.95 6.83 10.34
CA ALA A 120 6.83 6.27 11.35
C ALA A 120 6.23 5.00 11.99
N ARG A 121 4.91 4.96 12.19
CA ARG A 121 4.23 3.79 12.75
C ARG A 121 4.11 2.63 11.77
N TRP A 122 3.95 2.93 10.48
CA TRP A 122 3.61 1.94 9.46
C TRP A 122 4.81 1.55 8.60
N TRP A 123 5.66 2.53 8.29
CA TRP A 123 6.63 2.44 7.24
C TRP A 123 8.06 2.78 7.67
N GLY A 124 8.30 3.02 8.95
CA GLY A 124 9.63 3.37 9.44
C GLY A 124 10.14 4.74 9.00
N GLY A 125 9.28 5.71 8.75
CA GLY A 125 9.61 7.14 8.66
C GLY A 125 10.09 7.68 7.31
N SER A 126 10.83 6.94 6.47
CA SER A 126 11.42 7.47 5.24
C SER A 126 11.06 6.67 3.99
N VAL A 127 9.86 6.08 3.95
CA VAL A 127 9.45 5.24 2.83
C VAL A 127 9.42 5.96 1.48
N PRO A 128 8.86 7.18 1.36
CA PRO A 128 8.89 7.86 0.06
C PRO A 128 10.30 8.06 -0.48
N LYS A 129 11.23 8.45 0.38
CA LYS A 129 12.62 8.63 -0.02
C LYS A 129 13.26 7.32 -0.47
N SER A 130 13.10 6.25 0.31
CA SER A 130 13.66 4.95 -0.02
C SER A 130 13.05 4.37 -1.30
N LEU A 131 11.74 4.57 -1.51
CA LEU A 131 11.09 4.15 -2.74
C LEU A 131 11.64 4.89 -3.96
N ILE A 132 11.84 6.20 -3.87
CA ILE A 132 12.41 6.99 -4.95
C ILE A 132 13.81 6.47 -5.32
N GLU A 133 14.62 6.12 -4.32
CA GLU A 133 15.99 5.63 -4.54
C GLU A 133 16.03 4.23 -5.16
N HIS A 134 15.07 3.36 -4.87
CA HIS A 134 15.10 1.94 -5.23
C HIS A 134 14.03 1.51 -6.22
N SER A 135 13.11 2.39 -6.59
CA SER A 135 11.98 2.04 -7.45
C SER A 135 12.42 1.68 -8.87
N PRO A 136 11.84 0.60 -9.45
CA PRO A 136 12.08 0.26 -10.85
C PRO A 136 11.30 1.13 -11.84
N CYS A 137 10.43 2.03 -11.34
CA CYS A 137 9.53 2.82 -12.17
C CYS A 137 9.23 4.17 -11.52
N SER A 138 8.34 4.95 -12.14
CA SER A 138 7.89 6.24 -11.59
C SER A 138 7.22 6.08 -10.24
N VAL A 139 7.40 7.05 -9.36
CA VAL A 139 6.76 7.10 -8.03
C VAL A 139 5.96 8.39 -7.93
N LEU A 140 4.67 8.26 -7.60
CA LEU A 140 3.79 9.38 -7.34
C LEU A 140 3.43 9.39 -5.86
N VAL A 141 3.84 10.45 -5.17
CA VAL A 141 3.48 10.67 -3.77
C VAL A 141 2.35 11.69 -3.73
N VAL A 142 1.18 11.25 -3.25
CA VAL A 142 0.02 12.15 -3.08
C VAL A 142 0.13 12.82 -1.73
N ILE A 143 0.35 14.12 -1.72
CA ILE A 143 0.52 14.89 -0.48
C ILE A 143 -0.84 15.31 0.04
N ILE A 144 -1.10 14.96 1.29
CA ILE A 144 -2.31 15.35 2.01
C ILE A 144 -1.95 16.51 2.93
N LYS A 145 -2.69 17.57 2.82
CA LYS A 145 -2.48 18.78 3.65
C LYS A 145 -3.23 18.70 4.97
#